data_6373629f6185ed1477e80f10826a5dcf
#
_entry.id   6373629f6185ed1477e80f10826a5dcf
#
_cell.length_a   1.000
_cell.length_b   1.000
_cell.length_c   1.000
_cell.angle_alpha   90.00
_cell.angle_beta   90.00
_cell.angle_gamma   90.00
#
_symmetry.space_group_name_H-M   'P 1'
#
loop_
_entity.id
_entity.type
_entity.pdbx_description
1 polymer ?
#
loop_
_entity_poly.entity_id
_entity_poly.type
_entity_poly.pdbx_seq_one_letter_code
_entity_poly.pdbx_strand_id
1 'polypeptide(L)'
;GMRTLSIGALLGLNDFRKETFFTILHGKYLKTKYPHIELSYSTPRMRPFKGCFEELVDISDTDLVQAMVCMRLFDPHAAINISTRENLEMRSHIIPLGVTKLSAGVSTDVGGHSQDEHDTAQFKINDESTVKDVEKMLNSIGYQHVFKDWERF
;
A
#
# COMPACT_ATOMS: atom_id res chain seq x y z
N GLY A 1 3.53 -22.35 -8.30
CA GLY A 1 2.94 -21.68 -7.14
C GLY A 1 3.18 -20.18 -7.17
N MET A 2 2.49 -19.42 -6.34
CA MET A 2 2.71 -17.98 -6.19
C MET A 2 4.08 -17.72 -5.55
N ARG A 3 4.82 -16.76 -6.07
CA ARG A 3 6.08 -16.30 -5.49
C ARG A 3 5.82 -15.30 -4.36
N THR A 4 4.99 -14.30 -4.61
CA THR A 4 4.70 -13.21 -3.67
C THR A 4 3.22 -13.20 -3.30
N LEU A 5 2.92 -13.02 -2.02
CA LEU A 5 1.58 -12.77 -1.51
C LEU A 5 1.54 -11.37 -0.89
N SER A 6 0.62 -10.53 -1.34
CA SER A 6 0.33 -9.25 -0.71
C SER A 6 -0.97 -9.36 0.08
N ILE A 7 -0.91 -9.04 1.36
CA ILE A 7 -2.05 -9.06 2.27
C ILE A 7 -2.18 -7.73 2.98
N GLY A 8 -3.40 -7.35 3.35
CA GLY A 8 -3.67 -6.12 4.07
C GLY A 8 -5.16 -5.94 4.32
N ALA A 9 -5.51 -5.31 5.42
CA ALA A 9 -6.85 -4.87 5.71
C ALA A 9 -7.09 -3.48 5.11
N LEU A 10 -8.32 -3.21 4.66
CA LEU A 10 -8.75 -1.87 4.29
C LEU A 10 -9.05 -1.09 5.57
N LEU A 11 -8.11 -0.23 5.97
CA LEU A 11 -8.21 0.53 7.20
C LEU A 11 -9.31 1.59 7.10
N GLY A 12 -10.15 1.67 8.13
CA GLY A 12 -11.30 2.56 8.18
C GLY A 12 -12.65 1.85 8.22
N LEU A 13 -12.69 0.51 8.02
CA LEU A 13 -13.91 -0.28 8.20
C LEU A 13 -14.14 -0.71 9.66
N ASN A 14 -13.07 -0.79 10.46
CA ASN A 14 -13.11 -1.18 11.86
C ASN A 14 -11.88 -0.60 12.61
N ASP A 15 -11.70 -0.98 13.87
CA ASP A 15 -10.54 -0.62 14.68
C ASP A 15 -9.23 -1.05 13.99
N PHE A 16 -8.41 -0.07 13.57
CA PHE A 16 -7.22 -0.33 12.79
C PHE A 16 -6.15 -1.13 13.54
N ARG A 17 -6.12 -1.07 14.88
CA ARG A 17 -5.17 -1.84 15.70
C ARG A 17 -5.50 -3.32 15.64
N LYS A 18 -6.81 -3.67 15.73
CA LYS A 18 -7.27 -5.05 15.58
C LYS A 18 -7.01 -5.56 14.16
N GLU A 19 -7.35 -4.77 13.14
CA GLU A 19 -7.10 -5.13 11.75
C GLU A 19 -5.61 -5.33 11.45
N THR A 20 -4.75 -4.45 11.96
CA THR A 20 -3.29 -4.59 11.85
C THR A 20 -2.80 -5.85 12.55
N PHE A 21 -3.26 -6.11 13.77
CA PHE A 21 -2.89 -7.30 14.54
C PHE A 21 -3.27 -8.60 13.81
N PHE A 22 -4.49 -8.71 13.33
CA PHE A 22 -4.93 -9.90 12.59
C PHE A 22 -4.22 -10.05 11.24
N THR A 23 -3.93 -8.95 10.55
CA THR A 23 -3.14 -8.97 9.32
C THR A 23 -1.73 -9.53 9.59
N ILE A 24 -1.08 -9.11 10.65
CA ILE A 24 0.24 -9.61 11.07
C ILE A 24 0.17 -11.09 11.41
N LEU A 25 -0.83 -11.53 12.19
CA LEU A 25 -1.01 -12.94 12.52
C LEU A 25 -1.25 -13.80 11.27
N HIS A 26 -2.05 -13.30 10.34
CA HIS A 26 -2.28 -13.98 9.06
C HIS A 26 -0.98 -14.11 8.26
N GLY A 27 -0.18 -13.05 8.21
CA GLY A 27 1.15 -13.09 7.58
C GLY A 27 2.07 -14.14 8.21
N LYS A 28 2.12 -14.20 9.55
CA LYS A 28 2.87 -15.23 10.28
C LYS A 28 2.39 -16.64 9.91
N TYR A 29 1.08 -16.86 9.88
CA TYR A 29 0.52 -18.16 9.49
C TYR A 29 0.92 -18.54 8.07
N LEU A 30 0.83 -17.61 7.11
CA LEU A 30 1.18 -17.85 5.71
C LEU A 30 2.67 -18.20 5.55
N LYS A 31 3.57 -17.47 6.20
CA LYS A 31 5.02 -17.76 6.18
C LYS A 31 5.35 -19.11 6.82
N THR A 32 4.64 -19.50 7.87
CA THR A 32 4.82 -20.81 8.51
C THR A 32 4.35 -21.93 7.59
N LYS A 33 3.19 -21.75 6.95
CA LYS A 33 2.59 -22.77 6.08
C LYS A 33 3.27 -22.85 4.71
N TYR A 34 3.76 -21.72 4.21
CA TYR A 34 4.37 -21.59 2.89
C TYR A 34 5.73 -20.85 2.98
N PRO A 35 6.79 -21.51 3.47
CA PRO A 35 8.06 -20.85 3.79
C PRO A 35 8.80 -20.28 2.58
N HIS A 36 8.39 -20.65 1.36
CA HIS A 36 9.02 -20.19 0.12
C HIS A 36 8.39 -18.93 -0.46
N ILE A 37 7.30 -18.42 0.14
CA ILE A 37 6.67 -17.19 -0.34
C ILE A 37 7.38 -15.95 0.17
N GLU A 38 7.36 -14.92 -0.65
CA GLU A 38 7.69 -13.55 -0.25
C GLU A 38 6.41 -12.86 0.22
N LEU A 39 6.38 -12.46 1.49
CA LEU A 39 5.23 -11.75 2.06
C LEU A 39 5.37 -10.25 1.85
N SER A 40 4.29 -9.62 1.44
CA SER A 40 4.12 -8.18 1.35
C SER A 40 2.91 -7.74 2.17
N TYR A 41 3.08 -6.75 3.02
CA TYR A 41 1.97 -6.07 3.70
C TYR A 41 1.53 -4.84 2.92
N SER A 42 0.24 -4.54 2.97
CA SER A 42 -0.32 -3.32 2.42
C SER A 42 -1.28 -2.71 3.44
N THR A 43 -1.30 -1.40 3.52
CA THR A 43 -2.10 -0.63 4.48
C THR A 43 -3.00 0.39 3.77
N PRO A 44 -3.92 -0.06 2.90
CA PRO A 44 -4.82 0.86 2.21
C PRO A 44 -5.79 1.48 3.19
N ARG A 45 -5.87 2.83 3.22
CA ARG A 45 -6.93 3.55 3.94
C ARG A 45 -8.19 3.68 3.09
N MET A 46 -9.35 3.68 3.75
CA MET A 46 -10.60 4.02 3.08
C MET A 46 -10.50 5.43 2.49
N ARG A 47 -10.95 5.60 1.27
CA ARG A 47 -11.06 6.87 0.55
C ARG A 47 -12.50 7.06 0.08
N PRO A 48 -12.94 8.29 -0.17
CA PRO A 48 -14.28 8.53 -0.73
C PRO A 48 -14.52 7.65 -1.96
N PHE A 49 -15.67 7.00 -1.99
CA PHE A 49 -16.08 6.08 -3.06
C PHE A 49 -17.56 6.29 -3.38
N LYS A 50 -17.99 5.79 -4.54
CA LYS A 50 -19.41 5.78 -4.92
C LYS A 50 -20.12 4.65 -4.17
N GLY A 51 -20.77 4.94 -3.03
CA GLY A 51 -21.46 3.96 -2.19
C GLY A 51 -21.68 4.51 -0.78
N CYS A 52 -22.42 3.76 0.04
CA CYS A 52 -22.69 4.11 1.44
C CYS A 52 -22.16 3.01 2.36
N PHE A 53 -21.32 3.39 3.31
CA PHE A 53 -21.07 2.63 4.54
C PHE A 53 -21.49 3.51 5.71
N GLU A 54 -22.25 2.94 6.65
CA GLU A 54 -22.83 3.71 7.73
C GLU A 54 -21.84 4.07 8.84
N GLU A 55 -20.79 3.27 9.02
CA GLU A 55 -19.79 3.46 10.08
C GLU A 55 -18.37 3.35 9.52
N LEU A 56 -17.80 4.50 9.18
CA LEU A 56 -16.38 4.59 8.84
C LEU A 56 -15.60 5.17 10.02
N VAL A 57 -14.47 4.54 10.33
CA VAL A 57 -13.48 5.07 11.28
C VAL A 57 -12.48 5.91 10.52
N ASP A 58 -12.30 7.15 10.92
CA ASP A 58 -11.24 8.00 10.33
C ASP A 58 -9.86 7.49 10.75
N ILE A 59 -8.98 7.33 9.78
CA ILE A 59 -7.61 6.83 9.97
C ILE A 59 -6.65 7.98 9.71
N SER A 60 -6.08 8.50 10.78
CA SER A 60 -5.07 9.56 10.71
C SER A 60 -3.75 9.07 10.09
N ASP A 61 -2.89 10.00 9.70
CA ASP A 61 -1.53 9.68 9.22
C ASP A 61 -0.71 8.98 10.31
N THR A 62 -0.90 9.36 11.56
CA THR A 62 -0.27 8.70 12.72
C THR A 62 -0.70 7.24 12.86
N ASP A 63 -2.00 6.94 12.67
CA ASP A 63 -2.53 5.58 12.73
C ASP A 63 -1.95 4.71 11.61
N LEU A 64 -1.87 5.25 10.39
CA LEU A 64 -1.24 4.58 9.25
C LEU A 64 0.23 4.26 9.55
N VAL A 65 0.98 5.23 10.01
CA VAL A 65 2.40 5.06 10.38
C VAL A 65 2.54 4.02 11.50
N GLN A 66 1.69 4.06 12.52
CA GLN A 66 1.69 3.08 13.60
C GLN A 66 1.47 1.67 13.08
N ALA A 67 0.47 1.45 12.21
CA ALA A 67 0.19 0.15 11.62
C ALA A 67 1.40 -0.37 10.82
N MET A 68 1.97 0.48 9.97
CA MET A 68 3.11 0.15 9.12
C MET A 68 4.36 -0.19 9.95
N VAL A 69 4.68 0.61 10.97
CA VAL A 69 5.83 0.37 11.85
C VAL A 69 5.65 -0.91 12.65
N CYS A 70 4.45 -1.22 13.14
CA CYS A 70 4.15 -2.50 13.79
C CYS A 70 4.43 -3.70 12.87
N MET A 71 4.00 -3.63 11.59
CA MET A 71 4.29 -4.67 10.61
C MET A 71 5.79 -4.82 10.37
N ARG A 72 6.53 -3.72 10.23
CA ARG A 72 7.98 -3.73 10.03
C ARG A 72 8.73 -4.31 11.23
N LEU A 73 8.34 -3.95 12.47
CA LEU A 73 8.97 -4.46 13.69
C LEU A 73 8.70 -5.95 13.89
N PHE A 74 7.48 -6.41 13.54
CA PHE A 74 7.13 -7.81 13.68
C PHE A 74 7.77 -8.70 12.60
N ASP A 75 7.78 -8.24 11.36
CA ASP A 75 8.38 -8.95 10.23
C ASP A 75 9.37 -8.05 9.48
N PRO A 76 10.64 -8.00 9.92
CA PRO A 76 11.66 -7.13 9.33
C PRO A 76 11.96 -7.42 7.84
N HIS A 77 11.66 -8.62 7.38
CA HIS A 77 11.95 -9.06 6.01
C HIS A 77 10.74 -8.98 5.06
N ALA A 78 9.54 -8.72 5.56
CA ALA A 78 8.38 -8.55 4.70
C ALA A 78 8.48 -7.25 3.88
N ALA A 79 8.00 -7.29 2.65
CA ALA A 79 7.80 -6.06 1.90
C ALA A 79 6.63 -5.25 2.51
N ILE A 80 6.70 -3.92 2.43
CA ILE A 80 5.58 -3.03 2.75
C ILE A 80 5.26 -2.23 1.51
N ASN A 81 4.02 -2.35 1.05
CA ASN A 81 3.51 -1.69 -0.15
C ASN A 81 2.60 -0.52 0.19
N ILE A 82 2.88 0.63 -0.38
CA ILE A 82 2.02 1.82 -0.31
C ILE A 82 1.51 2.17 -1.70
N SER A 83 0.21 2.39 -1.80
CA SER A 83 -0.47 2.71 -3.04
C SER A 83 -0.68 4.21 -3.22
N THR A 84 -1.23 4.58 -4.38
CA THR A 84 -1.67 5.95 -4.73
C THR A 84 -2.89 6.44 -3.93
N ARG A 85 -3.36 5.67 -2.94
CA ARG A 85 -4.31 6.16 -1.92
C ARG A 85 -3.69 7.23 -1.03
N GLU A 86 -2.36 7.22 -0.89
CA GLU A 86 -1.60 8.24 -0.18
C GLU A 86 -0.98 9.21 -1.18
N ASN A 87 -1.05 10.52 -0.86
CA ASN A 87 -0.45 11.55 -1.69
C ASN A 87 1.09 11.46 -1.71
N LEU A 88 1.71 12.10 -2.68
CA LEU A 88 3.15 12.01 -2.90
C LEU A 88 3.97 12.52 -1.72
N GLU A 89 3.49 13.57 -1.04
CA GLU A 89 4.14 14.16 0.14
C GLU A 89 4.17 13.15 1.30
N MET A 90 3.02 12.58 1.67
CA MET A 90 2.95 11.55 2.70
C MET A 90 3.85 10.36 2.36
N ARG A 91 3.84 9.93 1.10
CA ARG A 91 4.67 8.82 0.63
C ARG A 91 6.17 9.10 0.82
N SER A 92 6.63 10.34 0.54
CA SER A 92 8.02 10.73 0.75
C SER A 92 8.45 10.63 2.21
N HIS A 93 7.54 10.93 3.15
CA HIS A 93 7.81 10.85 4.59
C HIS A 93 7.82 9.42 5.14
N ILE A 94 6.99 8.52 4.61
CA ILE A 94 6.88 7.15 5.12
C ILE A 94 7.87 6.17 4.50
N ILE A 95 8.45 6.47 3.35
CA ILE A 95 9.46 5.62 2.70
C ILE A 95 10.63 5.31 3.64
N PRO A 96 11.25 6.31 4.32
CA PRO A 96 12.34 6.05 5.26
C PRO A 96 11.94 5.18 6.46
N LEU A 97 10.65 5.03 6.72
CA LEU A 97 10.13 4.22 7.83
C LEU A 97 9.96 2.74 7.48
N GLY A 98 10.40 2.34 6.28
CA GLY A 98 10.46 0.93 5.91
C GLY A 98 9.53 0.50 4.77
N VAL A 99 8.98 1.43 3.99
CA VAL A 99 8.28 1.11 2.74
C VAL A 99 9.27 0.55 1.72
N THR A 100 8.89 -0.51 1.01
CA THR A 100 9.75 -1.18 0.02
C THR A 100 9.15 -1.24 -1.37
N LYS A 101 7.84 -1.04 -1.49
CA LYS A 101 7.12 -1.06 -2.78
C LYS A 101 6.17 0.12 -2.87
N LEU A 102 6.09 0.71 -4.07
CA LEU A 102 5.21 1.84 -4.37
C LEU A 102 4.45 1.61 -5.66
N SER A 103 3.20 2.04 -5.70
CA SER A 103 2.45 2.14 -6.96
C SER A 103 2.61 3.55 -7.55
N ALA A 104 2.61 3.68 -8.87
CA ALA A 104 2.66 4.95 -9.57
C ALA A 104 1.85 4.87 -10.87
N GLY A 105 1.28 5.99 -11.32
CA GLY A 105 0.54 6.07 -12.58
C GLY A 105 -0.69 5.15 -12.62
N VAL A 106 -1.39 4.99 -11.51
CA VAL A 106 -2.55 4.10 -11.39
C VAL A 106 -3.82 4.85 -11.77
N SER A 107 -4.67 4.24 -12.60
CA SER A 107 -6.07 4.64 -12.80
C SER A 107 -7.00 3.57 -12.23
N THR A 108 -8.10 3.98 -11.59
CA THR A 108 -9.17 3.11 -11.10
C THR A 108 -10.41 3.14 -11.98
N ASP A 109 -10.38 3.87 -13.09
CA ASP A 109 -11.45 3.88 -14.07
C ASP A 109 -11.50 2.57 -14.86
N VAL A 110 -12.69 2.16 -15.25
CA VAL A 110 -12.87 1.04 -16.16
C VAL A 110 -12.28 1.43 -17.52
N GLY A 111 -11.25 0.69 -17.96
CA GLY A 111 -10.51 1.06 -19.18
C GLY A 111 -9.56 2.25 -19.01
N GLY A 112 -9.21 2.64 -17.78
CA GLY A 112 -8.46 3.86 -17.44
C GLY A 112 -7.09 4.04 -18.09
N HIS A 113 -6.62 3.08 -18.87
CA HIS A 113 -5.45 3.21 -19.76
C HIS A 113 -5.85 3.38 -21.22
N SER A 114 -7.14 3.39 -21.57
CA SER A 114 -7.68 3.79 -22.87
C SER A 114 -8.07 5.26 -22.84
N GLN A 115 -8.03 5.94 -24.02
CA GLN A 115 -8.23 7.39 -24.14
C GLN A 115 -9.68 7.88 -23.92
N ASP A 116 -10.60 7.03 -23.51
CA ASP A 116 -11.99 7.41 -23.27
C ASP A 116 -12.17 7.88 -21.82
N GLU A 117 -12.55 9.14 -21.64
CA GLU A 117 -12.93 9.74 -20.37
C GLU A 117 -14.22 9.08 -19.83
N HIS A 118 -14.09 8.15 -18.93
CA HIS A 118 -15.21 7.58 -18.20
C HIS A 118 -15.10 7.88 -16.71
N ASP A 119 -16.04 8.66 -16.17
CA ASP A 119 -16.23 8.88 -14.73
C ASP A 119 -16.75 7.58 -14.05
N THR A 120 -15.94 6.53 -14.10
CA THR A 120 -16.23 5.20 -13.59
C THR A 120 -15.32 4.79 -12.43
N ALA A 121 -14.53 5.74 -11.90
CA ALA A 121 -13.59 5.48 -10.82
C ALA A 121 -14.27 4.80 -9.62
N GLN A 122 -13.72 3.68 -9.18
CA GLN A 122 -14.22 2.91 -8.05
C GLN A 122 -14.08 3.69 -6.74
N PHE A 123 -12.99 4.44 -6.59
CA PHE A 123 -12.72 5.33 -5.46
C PHE A 123 -11.78 6.45 -5.90
N LYS A 124 -11.76 7.54 -5.13
CA LYS A 124 -10.88 8.68 -5.41
C LYS A 124 -9.42 8.30 -5.14
N ILE A 125 -8.58 8.39 -6.18
CA ILE A 125 -7.13 8.34 -6.07
C ILE A 125 -6.66 9.66 -5.46
N ASN A 126 -5.73 9.61 -4.50
CA ASN A 126 -5.21 10.81 -3.84
C ASN A 126 -3.90 11.29 -4.45
N ASP A 127 -3.26 10.44 -5.24
CA ASP A 127 -2.00 10.72 -5.93
C ASP A 127 -2.09 10.34 -7.40
N GLU A 128 -2.13 11.36 -8.26
CA GLU A 128 -2.13 11.25 -9.73
C GLU A 128 -0.71 11.35 -10.32
N SER A 129 0.32 11.31 -9.46
CA SER A 129 1.71 11.42 -9.88
C SER A 129 2.09 10.37 -10.90
N THR A 130 2.77 10.81 -11.93
CA THR A 130 3.33 9.92 -12.94
C THR A 130 4.48 9.08 -12.35
N VAL A 131 4.88 8.03 -13.06
CA VAL A 131 6.07 7.25 -12.70
C VAL A 131 7.31 8.16 -12.57
N LYS A 132 7.47 9.13 -13.50
CA LYS A 132 8.60 10.09 -13.46
C LYS A 132 8.58 11.01 -12.25
N ASP A 133 7.42 11.37 -11.74
CA ASP A 133 7.31 12.21 -10.55
C ASP A 133 7.70 11.41 -9.30
N VAL A 134 7.30 10.14 -9.22
CA VAL A 134 7.73 9.23 -8.14
C VAL A 134 9.23 8.98 -8.20
N GLU A 135 9.82 8.78 -9.39
CA GLU A 135 11.27 8.67 -9.56
C GLU A 135 12.02 9.91 -9.05
N LYS A 136 11.56 11.11 -9.43
CA LYS A 136 12.13 12.36 -8.96
C LYS A 136 12.06 12.50 -7.43
N MET A 137 10.89 12.17 -6.86
CA MET A 137 10.68 12.19 -5.43
C MET A 137 11.64 11.22 -4.72
N LEU A 138 11.77 9.97 -5.16
CA LEU A 138 12.69 8.99 -4.60
C LEU A 138 14.14 9.49 -4.64
N ASN A 139 14.59 9.99 -5.80
CA ASN A 139 15.93 10.53 -5.96
C ASN A 139 16.17 11.72 -5.03
N SER A 140 15.17 12.61 -4.84
CA SER A 140 15.30 13.79 -3.97
C SER A 140 15.49 13.42 -2.50
N ILE A 141 14.98 12.28 -2.04
CA ILE A 141 15.15 11.78 -0.68
C ILE A 141 16.27 10.71 -0.56
N GLY A 142 17.09 10.56 -1.61
CA GLY A 142 18.28 9.69 -1.60
C GLY A 142 18.00 8.21 -1.86
N TYR A 143 16.84 7.86 -2.41
CA TYR A 143 16.50 6.48 -2.76
C TYR A 143 16.60 6.24 -4.26
N GLN A 144 17.06 5.07 -4.64
CA GLN A 144 17.07 4.58 -6.02
C GLN A 144 15.81 3.74 -6.26
N HIS A 145 15.10 4.04 -7.36
CA HIS A 145 13.96 3.21 -7.80
C HIS A 145 14.44 1.97 -8.55
N VAL A 146 13.70 0.87 -8.41
CA VAL A 146 13.92 -0.39 -9.13
C VAL A 146 12.58 -0.86 -9.70
N PHE A 147 12.53 -1.10 -11.01
CA PHE A 147 11.31 -1.57 -11.69
C PHE A 147 11.17 -3.10 -11.70
N LYS A 148 12.19 -3.83 -11.28
CA LYS A 148 12.19 -5.29 -11.32
C LYS A 148 11.78 -5.86 -9.96
N ASP A 149 10.79 -6.72 -9.98
CA ASP A 149 10.25 -7.39 -8.78
C ASP A 149 10.40 -8.92 -8.84
N TRP A 150 10.94 -9.47 -9.93
CA TRP A 150 11.02 -10.91 -10.16
C TRP A 150 12.45 -11.49 -10.00
N GLU A 151 13.45 -10.66 -9.79
CA GLU A 151 14.80 -11.09 -9.49
C GLU A 151 14.98 -11.26 -7.98
N ARG A 152 15.56 -12.39 -7.56
CA ARG A 152 16.01 -12.58 -6.18
C ARG A 152 17.38 -11.93 -6.05
N PHE A 153 17.51 -11.10 -5.06
CA PHE A 153 18.78 -10.52 -4.65
C PHE A 153 19.44 -11.41 -3.61
#